data_dd06ca463f12267b87c1698f9145737c
#
_entry.id   dd06ca463f12267b87c1698f9145737c
#
_cell.length_a   1.000
_cell.length_b   1.000
_cell.length_c   1.000
_cell.angle_alpha   90.00
_cell.angle_beta   90.00
_cell.angle_gamma   90.00
#
_symmetry.space_group_name_H-M   'P 1'
#
loop_
_entity.id
_entity.type
_entity.pdbx_description
1 polymer ?
#
loop_
_entity_poly.entity_id
_entity_poly.type
_entity_poly.pdbx_seq_one_letter_code
_entity_poly.pdbx_strand_id
1 'polypeptide(L)'
;MNRKEKIRFIGEKLDEFFPNPPIPLNYTNAFTMLVAVVLSAQCTDVRVNQVTAVLFKKADTPKKMEKLGVKAIAEIIKPCGFFNTKSVNVYNLSKELLERFGGEVPHTFEELESLPGVGHKTASVIMSHIFKLAAFPVDTHIHRLAARWGLSDGSSVEQTEKDLKKAFPKSEWEKRHLQIIYFGRTYCKARGHKPGECPICSVVAPKAKD
;
A
#
# COMPACT_ATOMS: atom_id res chain seq x y z
N MET A 1 6.36 -26.45 -14.94
CA MET A 1 6.26 -26.13 -13.50
C MET A 1 4.80 -26.10 -13.10
N ASN A 2 4.41 -26.88 -12.11
CA ASN A 2 3.06 -26.87 -11.57
C ASN A 2 2.83 -25.64 -10.66
N ARG A 3 1.55 -25.39 -10.24
CA ARG A 3 1.21 -24.18 -9.45
C ARG A 3 1.96 -24.12 -8.10
N LYS A 4 2.13 -25.24 -7.41
CA LYS A 4 2.82 -25.28 -6.11
C LYS A 4 4.32 -24.97 -6.26
N GLU A 5 4.96 -25.55 -7.24
CA GLU A 5 6.38 -25.29 -7.57
C GLU A 5 6.60 -23.83 -7.94
N LYS A 6 5.67 -23.25 -8.72
CA LYS A 6 5.70 -21.83 -9.11
C LYS A 6 5.61 -20.91 -7.89
N ILE A 7 4.65 -21.14 -7.00
CA ILE A 7 4.48 -20.34 -5.77
C ILE A 7 5.74 -20.42 -4.91
N ARG A 8 6.29 -21.63 -4.71
CA ARG A 8 7.52 -21.83 -3.94
C ARG A 8 8.69 -21.07 -4.56
N PHE A 9 8.95 -21.23 -5.86
CA PHE A 9 10.01 -20.54 -6.57
C PHE A 9 9.89 -19.01 -6.46
N ILE A 10 8.67 -18.46 -6.65
CA ILE A 10 8.42 -17.03 -6.51
C ILE A 10 8.73 -16.58 -5.08
N GLY A 11 8.27 -17.31 -4.06
CA GLY A 11 8.53 -16.99 -2.66
C GLY A 11 10.02 -16.99 -2.33
N GLU A 12 10.77 -18.01 -2.77
CA GLU A 12 12.23 -18.11 -2.60
C GLU A 12 12.95 -16.92 -3.25
N LYS A 13 12.57 -16.54 -4.47
CA LYS A 13 13.15 -15.39 -5.16
C LYS A 13 12.81 -14.06 -4.48
N LEU A 14 11.60 -13.89 -4.00
CA LEU A 14 11.21 -12.71 -3.23
C LEU A 14 12.02 -12.62 -1.93
N ASP A 15 12.27 -13.72 -1.24
CA ASP A 15 13.10 -13.77 -0.03
C ASP A 15 14.57 -13.50 -0.32
N GLU A 16 15.08 -13.98 -1.46
CA GLU A 16 16.47 -13.73 -1.92
C GLU A 16 16.72 -12.24 -2.19
N PHE A 17 15.81 -11.60 -2.95
CA PHE A 17 16.01 -10.21 -3.38
C PHE A 17 15.60 -9.17 -2.33
N PHE A 18 14.61 -9.47 -1.51
CA PHE A 18 14.05 -8.56 -0.51
C PHE A 18 13.74 -9.30 0.79
N PRO A 19 14.74 -9.76 1.55
CA PRO A 19 14.52 -10.57 2.75
C PRO A 19 13.69 -9.85 3.82
N ASN A 20 13.90 -8.54 4.00
CA ASN A 20 13.21 -7.71 4.99
C ASN A 20 12.94 -6.31 4.40
N PRO A 21 11.99 -6.17 3.47
CA PRO A 21 11.69 -4.90 2.85
C PRO A 21 11.04 -3.94 3.87
N PRO A 22 11.54 -2.70 4.02
CA PRO A 22 10.95 -1.75 4.94
C PRO A 22 9.63 -1.18 4.40
N ILE A 23 8.78 -0.70 5.30
CA ILE A 23 7.62 0.12 4.91
C ILE A 23 8.16 1.42 4.29
N PRO A 24 7.74 1.81 3.07
CA PRO A 24 8.34 2.94 2.36
C PRO A 24 7.88 4.31 2.86
N LEU A 25 6.84 4.38 3.69
CA LEU A 25 6.29 5.62 4.26
C LEU A 25 6.80 5.87 5.67
N ASN A 26 7.15 7.13 5.97
CA ASN A 26 7.56 7.55 7.31
C ASN A 26 6.33 7.89 8.14
N TYR A 27 6.25 7.34 9.35
CA TYR A 27 5.18 7.58 10.30
C TYR A 27 5.69 7.44 11.76
N THR A 28 4.94 7.95 12.71
CA THR A 28 5.27 7.89 14.14
C THR A 28 4.18 7.18 14.97
N ASN A 29 2.95 7.12 14.46
CA ASN A 29 1.80 6.49 15.09
C ASN A 29 0.78 6.03 14.06
N ALA A 30 -0.30 5.36 14.46
CA ALA A 30 -1.35 4.86 13.58
C ALA A 30 -2.00 5.96 12.74
N PHE A 31 -2.28 7.13 13.33
CA PHE A 31 -2.88 8.26 12.63
C PHE A 31 -1.95 8.80 11.53
N THR A 32 -0.67 9.02 11.83
CA THR A 32 0.29 9.52 10.83
C THR A 32 0.51 8.51 9.71
N MET A 33 0.47 7.20 10.00
CA MET A 33 0.49 6.17 8.96
C MET A 33 -0.76 6.25 8.08
N LEU A 34 -1.96 6.36 8.66
CA LEU A 34 -3.21 6.48 7.92
C LEU A 34 -3.18 7.70 6.98
N VAL A 35 -2.77 8.86 7.48
CA VAL A 35 -2.62 10.09 6.67
C VAL A 35 -1.59 9.89 5.56
N ALA A 36 -0.42 9.31 5.85
CA ALA A 36 0.61 9.06 4.84
C ALA A 36 0.10 8.14 3.71
N VAL A 37 -0.66 7.08 4.05
CA VAL A 37 -1.26 6.18 3.06
C VAL A 37 -2.33 6.88 2.22
N VAL A 38 -3.19 7.70 2.83
CA VAL A 38 -4.17 8.52 2.08
C VAL A 38 -3.46 9.47 1.10
N LEU A 39 -2.36 10.10 1.53
CA LEU A 39 -1.58 10.98 0.67
C LEU A 39 -0.83 10.25 -0.44
N SER A 40 -0.52 8.96 -0.28
CA SER A 40 0.23 8.16 -1.26
C SER A 40 -0.57 7.80 -2.52
N ALA A 41 -1.89 7.97 -2.52
CA ALA A 41 -2.71 7.75 -3.70
C ALA A 41 -2.22 8.61 -4.88
N GLN A 42 -1.78 7.98 -5.97
CA GLN A 42 -1.21 8.65 -7.14
C GLN A 42 -0.06 9.64 -6.81
N CYS A 43 0.74 9.32 -5.81
CA CYS A 43 1.90 10.10 -5.40
C CYS A 43 3.06 9.16 -5.03
N THR A 44 4.30 9.56 -5.31
CA THR A 44 5.47 8.76 -4.94
C THR A 44 5.72 8.81 -3.44
N ASP A 45 6.20 7.70 -2.85
CA ASP A 45 6.51 7.62 -1.42
C ASP A 45 7.53 8.70 -0.99
N VAL A 46 8.53 8.96 -1.85
CA VAL A 46 9.52 10.03 -1.61
C VAL A 46 8.85 11.38 -1.42
N ARG A 47 7.90 11.72 -2.29
CA ARG A 47 7.17 12.99 -2.20
C ARG A 47 6.25 13.05 -0.99
N VAL A 48 5.57 11.95 -0.69
CA VAL A 48 4.76 11.84 0.53
C VAL A 48 5.63 12.07 1.75
N ASN A 49 6.78 11.39 1.86
CA ASN A 49 7.70 11.54 2.99
C ASN A 49 8.22 12.97 3.14
N GLN A 50 8.49 13.68 2.04
CA GLN A 50 8.89 15.09 2.07
C GLN A 50 7.81 15.99 2.68
N VAL A 51 6.56 15.86 2.24
CA VAL A 51 5.47 16.72 2.75
C VAL A 51 5.03 16.31 4.16
N THR A 52 5.01 15.02 4.47
CA THR A 52 4.63 14.54 5.81
C THR A 52 5.65 14.89 6.87
N ALA A 53 6.94 15.00 6.53
CA ALA A 53 7.96 15.50 7.44
C ALA A 53 7.66 16.93 7.93
N VAL A 54 7.04 17.77 7.12
CA VAL A 54 6.58 19.11 7.51
C VAL A 54 5.23 19.04 8.21
N LEU A 55 4.28 18.29 7.67
CA LEU A 55 2.92 18.18 8.18
C LEU A 55 2.89 17.62 9.60
N PHE A 56 3.59 16.52 9.85
CA PHE A 56 3.56 15.83 11.15
C PHE A 56 4.33 16.57 12.26
N LYS A 57 5.29 17.45 11.92
CA LYS A 57 5.85 18.39 12.89
C LYS A 57 4.83 19.38 13.43
N LYS A 58 3.81 19.73 12.62
CA LYS A 58 2.74 20.67 13.03
C LYS A 58 1.53 19.93 13.59
N ALA A 59 1.18 18.78 13.01
CA ALA A 59 -0.05 18.07 13.32
C ALA A 59 0.14 16.55 13.19
N ASP A 60 0.52 15.87 14.26
CA ASP A 60 0.76 14.44 14.38
C ASP A 60 -0.39 13.68 15.06
N THR A 61 -1.49 14.38 15.38
CA THR A 61 -2.71 13.83 15.98
C THR A 61 -3.95 14.36 15.28
N PRO A 62 -5.10 13.66 15.33
CA PRO A 62 -6.35 14.13 14.75
C PRO A 62 -6.73 15.54 15.23
N LYS A 63 -6.61 15.82 16.53
CA LYS A 63 -6.94 17.13 17.13
C LYS A 63 -6.05 18.26 16.58
N LYS A 64 -4.74 18.01 16.43
CA LYS A 64 -3.84 19.01 15.85
C LYS A 64 -4.11 19.21 14.35
N MET A 65 -4.46 18.14 13.63
CA MET A 65 -4.75 18.19 12.19
C MET A 65 -6.03 18.97 11.92
N GLU A 66 -7.09 18.71 12.70
CA GLU A 66 -8.33 19.49 12.63
C GLU A 66 -8.07 20.98 12.92
N LYS A 67 -7.33 21.29 13.99
CA LYS A 67 -6.95 22.67 14.33
C LYS A 67 -6.13 23.38 13.24
N LEU A 68 -5.29 22.63 12.51
CA LEU A 68 -4.48 23.16 11.41
C LEU A 68 -5.35 23.66 10.25
N GLY A 69 -6.45 22.97 9.98
CA GLY A 69 -7.44 23.34 8.97
C GLY A 69 -7.05 23.04 7.53
N VAL A 70 -8.05 22.94 6.67
CA VAL A 70 -7.92 22.51 5.25
C VAL A 70 -6.91 23.36 4.48
N LYS A 71 -6.94 24.69 4.62
CA LYS A 71 -6.07 25.59 3.86
C LYS A 71 -4.59 25.36 4.18
N ALA A 72 -4.25 25.25 5.46
CA ALA A 72 -2.86 25.02 5.87
C ALA A 72 -2.38 23.62 5.50
N ILE A 73 -3.24 22.58 5.60
CA ILE A 73 -2.94 21.25 5.11
C ILE A 73 -2.65 21.30 3.60
N ALA A 74 -3.52 21.94 2.80
CA ALA A 74 -3.38 22.06 1.36
C ALA A 74 -2.05 22.70 0.95
N GLU A 75 -1.65 23.78 1.58
CA GLU A 75 -0.38 24.46 1.30
C GLU A 75 0.83 23.54 1.58
N ILE A 76 0.81 22.77 2.64
CA ILE A 76 1.90 21.85 2.98
C ILE A 76 1.98 20.69 1.98
N ILE A 77 0.83 20.08 1.64
CA ILE A 77 0.79 18.91 0.76
C ILE A 77 0.68 19.26 -0.73
N LYS A 78 0.76 20.54 -1.11
CA LYS A 78 0.68 21.02 -2.49
C LYS A 78 1.54 20.25 -3.50
N PRO A 79 2.76 19.78 -3.15
CA PRO A 79 3.55 18.94 -4.05
C PRO A 79 2.93 17.57 -4.36
N CYS A 80 1.96 17.08 -3.56
CA CYS A 80 1.22 15.85 -3.86
C CYS A 80 0.12 16.15 -4.88
N GLY A 81 -0.03 15.30 -5.89
CA GLY A 81 -1.17 15.40 -6.82
C GLY A 81 -2.52 15.39 -6.08
N PHE A 82 -3.52 16.06 -6.64
CA PHE A 82 -4.88 16.15 -6.06
C PHE A 82 -4.92 16.71 -4.63
N PHE A 83 -4.00 17.62 -4.32
CA PHE A 83 -3.83 18.15 -2.96
C PHE A 83 -5.09 18.82 -2.39
N ASN A 84 -5.92 19.45 -3.24
CA ASN A 84 -7.20 20.05 -2.80
C ASN A 84 -8.14 18.99 -2.22
N THR A 85 -8.40 17.90 -2.94
CA THR A 85 -9.24 16.79 -2.46
C THR A 85 -8.60 16.09 -1.26
N LYS A 86 -7.28 15.85 -1.31
CA LYS A 86 -6.56 15.19 -0.23
C LYS A 86 -6.57 15.98 1.07
N SER A 87 -6.44 17.32 1.01
CA SER A 87 -6.49 18.17 2.20
C SER A 87 -7.86 18.13 2.87
N VAL A 88 -8.94 18.15 2.08
CA VAL A 88 -10.31 18.01 2.58
C VAL A 88 -10.51 16.61 3.20
N ASN A 89 -10.02 15.56 2.53
CA ASN A 89 -10.13 14.19 3.07
C ASN A 89 -9.37 14.04 4.39
N VAL A 90 -8.13 14.53 4.48
CA VAL A 90 -7.31 14.46 5.71
C VAL A 90 -7.95 15.26 6.85
N TYR A 91 -8.51 16.42 6.56
CA TYR A 91 -9.22 17.22 7.54
C TYR A 91 -10.47 16.49 8.05
N ASN A 92 -11.35 16.05 7.15
CA ASN A 92 -12.61 15.38 7.50
C ASN A 92 -12.34 14.03 8.20
N LEU A 93 -11.35 13.26 7.74
CA LEU A 93 -10.89 12.04 8.41
C LEU A 93 -10.49 12.32 9.86
N SER A 94 -9.74 13.41 10.09
CA SER A 94 -9.31 13.78 11.44
C SER A 94 -10.49 14.16 12.33
N LYS A 95 -11.46 14.90 11.77
CA LYS A 95 -12.70 15.28 12.46
C LYS A 95 -13.54 14.04 12.81
N GLU A 96 -13.76 13.14 11.87
CA GLU A 96 -14.50 11.89 12.12
C GLU A 96 -13.82 10.99 13.15
N LEU A 97 -12.49 10.90 13.15
CA LEU A 97 -11.77 10.18 14.19
C LEU A 97 -12.05 10.74 15.57
N LEU A 98 -12.12 12.07 15.71
CA LEU A 98 -12.44 12.71 17.01
C LEU A 98 -13.90 12.46 17.42
N GLU A 99 -14.84 12.63 16.50
CA GLU A 99 -16.28 12.57 16.78
C GLU A 99 -16.77 11.13 17.04
N ARG A 100 -16.23 10.14 16.30
CA ARG A 100 -16.75 8.76 16.30
C ARG A 100 -15.87 7.78 17.05
N PHE A 101 -14.56 8.04 17.10
CA PHE A 101 -13.56 7.08 17.58
C PHE A 101 -12.67 7.65 18.70
N GLY A 102 -13.04 8.77 19.32
CA GLY A 102 -12.29 9.37 20.43
C GLY A 102 -10.86 9.82 20.07
N GLY A 103 -10.59 10.00 18.76
CA GLY A 103 -9.27 10.36 18.23
C GLY A 103 -8.36 9.17 17.91
N GLU A 104 -8.83 7.94 18.09
CA GLU A 104 -8.10 6.71 17.76
C GLU A 104 -8.40 6.23 16.35
N VAL A 105 -7.46 5.52 15.74
CA VAL A 105 -7.67 4.88 14.44
C VAL A 105 -8.41 3.56 14.67
N PRO A 106 -9.58 3.36 14.05
CA PRO A 106 -10.34 2.13 14.22
C PRO A 106 -9.61 0.93 13.61
N HIS A 107 -9.95 -0.28 14.10
CA HIS A 107 -9.26 -1.52 13.75
C HIS A 107 -10.13 -2.57 13.06
N THR A 108 -11.25 -2.12 12.46
CA THR A 108 -12.08 -2.95 11.57
C THR A 108 -12.06 -2.39 10.15
N PHE A 109 -12.25 -3.26 9.15
CA PHE A 109 -12.34 -2.82 7.76
C PHE A 109 -13.51 -1.86 7.54
N GLU A 110 -14.67 -2.19 8.08
CA GLU A 110 -15.90 -1.41 7.95
C GLU A 110 -15.71 0.03 8.46
N GLU A 111 -15.15 0.18 9.66
CA GLU A 111 -14.90 1.50 10.24
C GLU A 111 -13.83 2.28 9.49
N LEU A 112 -12.71 1.62 9.10
CA LEU A 112 -11.66 2.27 8.32
C LEU A 112 -12.16 2.74 6.96
N GLU A 113 -12.91 1.91 6.25
CA GLU A 113 -13.45 2.23 4.91
C GLU A 113 -14.55 3.27 4.97
N SER A 114 -15.18 3.49 6.13
CA SER A 114 -16.12 4.59 6.34
C SER A 114 -15.47 5.97 6.40
N LEU A 115 -14.14 6.04 6.63
CA LEU A 115 -13.42 7.30 6.77
C LEU A 115 -13.14 7.97 5.42
N PRO A 116 -13.18 9.31 5.34
CA PRO A 116 -12.91 10.06 4.11
C PRO A 116 -11.55 9.75 3.51
N GLY A 117 -11.53 9.34 2.24
CA GLY A 117 -10.32 9.02 1.50
C GLY A 117 -9.69 7.66 1.81
N VAL A 118 -10.35 6.83 2.60
CA VAL A 118 -9.91 5.47 2.94
C VAL A 118 -10.70 4.45 2.13
N GLY A 119 -10.04 3.83 1.15
CA GLY A 119 -10.58 2.70 0.43
C GLY A 119 -10.02 1.38 0.94
N HIS A 120 -10.48 0.26 0.39
CA HIS A 120 -10.08 -1.10 0.78
C HIS A 120 -8.57 -1.31 0.85
N LYS A 121 -7.82 -0.83 -0.15
CA LYS A 121 -6.35 -0.92 -0.16
C LYS A 121 -5.72 -0.15 1.01
N THR A 122 -6.21 1.04 1.33
CA THR A 122 -5.71 1.85 2.46
C THR A 122 -6.02 1.15 3.78
N ALA A 123 -7.26 0.69 3.97
CA ALA A 123 -7.66 -0.09 5.14
C ALA A 123 -6.79 -1.34 5.31
N SER A 124 -6.56 -2.10 4.23
CA SER A 124 -5.71 -3.30 4.24
C SER A 124 -4.27 -3.00 4.69
N VAL A 125 -3.69 -1.87 4.26
CA VAL A 125 -2.35 -1.43 4.69
C VAL A 125 -2.33 -1.14 6.19
N ILE A 126 -3.32 -0.42 6.71
CA ILE A 126 -3.42 -0.09 8.14
C ILE A 126 -3.62 -1.36 8.97
N MET A 127 -4.53 -2.23 8.56
CA MET A 127 -4.78 -3.51 9.24
C MET A 127 -3.51 -4.36 9.31
N SER A 128 -2.78 -4.49 8.20
CA SER A 128 -1.57 -5.30 8.12
C SER A 128 -0.40 -4.69 8.90
N HIS A 129 -0.07 -3.42 8.63
CA HIS A 129 1.17 -2.83 9.15
C HIS A 129 1.06 -2.24 10.56
N ILE A 130 -0.11 -1.72 10.94
CA ILE A 130 -0.30 -1.10 12.27
C ILE A 130 -0.87 -2.11 13.26
N PHE A 131 -1.98 -2.75 12.89
CA PHE A 131 -2.67 -3.65 13.81
C PHE A 131 -2.17 -5.10 13.75
N LYS A 132 -1.24 -5.41 12.81
CA LYS A 132 -0.71 -6.78 12.61
C LYS A 132 -1.81 -7.82 12.37
N LEU A 133 -2.94 -7.36 11.84
CA LEU A 133 -4.04 -8.21 11.43
C LEU A 133 -3.82 -8.67 9.99
N ALA A 134 -4.16 -9.92 9.71
CA ALA A 134 -3.85 -10.53 8.44
C ALA A 134 -4.67 -9.92 7.29
N ALA A 135 -4.03 -9.04 6.53
CA ALA A 135 -4.53 -8.46 5.30
C ALA A 135 -3.48 -8.59 4.20
N PHE A 136 -3.91 -8.64 2.96
CA PHE A 136 -3.03 -8.65 1.78
C PHE A 136 -3.38 -7.45 0.91
N PRO A 137 -2.80 -6.27 1.14
CA PRO A 137 -3.10 -5.11 0.32
C PRO A 137 -2.69 -5.35 -1.13
N VAL A 138 -3.57 -5.07 -2.09
CA VAL A 138 -3.26 -5.21 -3.52
C VAL A 138 -3.24 -3.83 -4.17
N ASP A 139 -2.07 -3.45 -4.67
CA ASP A 139 -1.89 -2.26 -5.49
C ASP A 139 -1.69 -2.62 -6.98
N THR A 140 -1.46 -1.61 -7.81
CA THR A 140 -1.25 -1.82 -9.25
C THR A 140 0.01 -2.65 -9.57
N HIS A 141 1.05 -2.59 -8.72
CA HIS A 141 2.23 -3.44 -8.89
C HIS A 141 1.90 -4.90 -8.61
N ILE A 142 1.24 -5.16 -7.48
CA ILE A 142 0.87 -6.51 -7.04
C ILE A 142 -0.10 -7.14 -8.03
N HIS A 143 -1.15 -6.40 -8.41
CA HIS A 143 -2.11 -6.87 -9.39
C HIS A 143 -1.44 -7.27 -10.71
N ARG A 144 -0.59 -6.40 -11.26
CA ARG A 144 0.17 -6.67 -12.49
C ARG A 144 1.09 -7.89 -12.35
N LEU A 145 1.86 -7.98 -11.27
CA LEU A 145 2.82 -9.06 -11.10
C LEU A 145 2.12 -10.40 -10.84
N ALA A 146 1.05 -10.42 -10.06
CA ALA A 146 0.25 -11.62 -9.83
C ALA A 146 -0.29 -12.19 -11.15
N ALA A 147 -0.80 -11.32 -12.03
CA ALA A 147 -1.26 -11.72 -13.37
C ALA A 147 -0.09 -12.21 -14.25
N ARG A 148 1.01 -11.45 -14.32
CA ARG A 148 2.21 -11.86 -15.10
C ARG A 148 2.78 -13.20 -14.66
N TRP A 149 2.81 -13.45 -13.37
CA TRP A 149 3.33 -14.70 -12.81
C TRP A 149 2.32 -15.86 -12.90
N GLY A 150 1.07 -15.59 -13.31
CA GLY A 150 0.00 -16.58 -13.36
C GLY A 150 -0.40 -17.08 -11.98
N LEU A 151 -0.28 -16.24 -10.96
CA LEU A 151 -0.82 -16.47 -9.62
C LEU A 151 -2.29 -16.08 -9.52
N SER A 152 -2.73 -15.11 -10.34
CA SER A 152 -4.11 -14.68 -10.55
C SER A 152 -4.40 -14.55 -12.04
N ASP A 153 -5.67 -14.59 -12.40
CA ASP A 153 -6.13 -14.33 -13.76
C ASP A 153 -6.11 -12.84 -14.14
N GLY A 154 -5.95 -11.96 -13.16
CA GLY A 154 -5.92 -10.53 -13.37
C GLY A 154 -7.28 -9.90 -13.71
N SER A 155 -8.40 -10.59 -13.44
CA SER A 155 -9.75 -10.11 -13.76
C SER A 155 -10.15 -8.92 -12.90
N SER A 156 -9.76 -8.91 -11.62
CA SER A 156 -9.98 -7.78 -10.72
C SER A 156 -8.95 -7.74 -9.59
N VAL A 157 -8.89 -6.62 -8.86
CA VAL A 157 -8.05 -6.46 -7.66
C VAL A 157 -8.51 -7.40 -6.55
N GLU A 158 -9.81 -7.53 -6.36
CA GLU A 158 -10.43 -8.41 -5.36
C GLU A 158 -10.13 -9.88 -5.66
N GLN A 159 -10.18 -10.29 -6.93
CA GLN A 159 -9.82 -11.63 -7.33
C GLN A 159 -8.33 -11.89 -7.09
N THR A 160 -7.47 -10.92 -7.42
CA THR A 160 -6.02 -11.00 -7.17
C THR A 160 -5.72 -11.16 -5.68
N GLU A 161 -6.40 -10.42 -4.81
CA GLU A 161 -6.25 -10.55 -3.36
C GLU A 161 -6.63 -11.96 -2.89
N LYS A 162 -7.78 -12.49 -3.32
CA LYS A 162 -8.23 -13.86 -3.00
C LYS A 162 -7.21 -14.91 -3.44
N ASP A 163 -6.66 -14.76 -4.64
CA ASP A 163 -5.70 -15.71 -5.21
C ASP A 163 -4.36 -15.68 -4.49
N LEU A 164 -3.86 -14.49 -4.12
CA LEU A 164 -2.62 -14.34 -3.36
C LEU A 164 -2.76 -14.84 -1.92
N LYS A 165 -3.91 -14.61 -1.27
CA LYS A 165 -4.23 -15.17 0.04
C LYS A 165 -4.25 -16.71 0.04
N LYS A 166 -4.63 -17.33 -1.09
CA LYS A 166 -4.54 -18.80 -1.26
C LYS A 166 -3.12 -19.27 -1.61
N ALA A 167 -2.34 -18.44 -2.26
CA ALA A 167 -1.00 -18.78 -2.71
C ALA A 167 0.01 -18.79 -1.56
N PHE A 168 -0.07 -17.82 -0.65
CA PHE A 168 0.89 -17.63 0.42
C PHE A 168 0.27 -17.88 1.80
N PRO A 169 1.05 -18.43 2.77
CA PRO A 169 0.60 -18.56 4.14
C PRO A 169 0.20 -17.23 4.76
N LYS A 170 -0.82 -17.23 5.62
CA LYS A 170 -1.33 -16.03 6.29
C LYS A 170 -0.25 -15.23 7.03
N SER A 171 0.71 -15.92 7.64
CA SER A 171 1.86 -15.31 8.33
C SER A 171 2.83 -14.56 7.43
N GLU A 172 2.77 -14.78 6.11
CA GLU A 172 3.66 -14.15 5.15
C GLU A 172 3.04 -12.96 4.41
N TRP A 173 1.74 -12.72 4.54
CA TRP A 173 1.03 -11.75 3.70
C TRP A 173 1.60 -10.33 3.77
N GLU A 174 1.93 -9.84 4.98
CA GLU A 174 2.55 -8.53 5.16
C GLU A 174 3.91 -8.44 4.44
N LYS A 175 4.75 -9.45 4.62
CA LYS A 175 6.07 -9.53 3.99
C LYS A 175 5.95 -9.61 2.47
N ARG A 176 5.12 -10.53 1.96
CA ARG A 176 4.92 -10.75 0.51
C ARG A 176 4.37 -9.50 -0.18
N HIS A 177 3.44 -8.79 0.45
CA HIS A 177 2.96 -7.50 -0.03
C HIS A 177 4.11 -6.53 -0.33
N LEU A 178 4.98 -6.28 0.63
CA LEU A 178 6.11 -5.37 0.46
C LEU A 178 7.12 -5.89 -0.59
N GLN A 179 7.47 -7.17 -0.53
CA GLN A 179 8.41 -7.80 -1.45
C GLN A 179 7.95 -7.65 -2.92
N ILE A 180 6.67 -7.93 -3.20
CA ILE A 180 6.12 -7.83 -4.56
C ILE A 180 6.15 -6.38 -5.04
N ILE A 181 5.85 -5.39 -4.19
CA ILE A 181 5.96 -3.97 -4.54
C ILE A 181 7.40 -3.61 -4.92
N TYR A 182 8.37 -3.96 -4.06
CA TYR A 182 9.79 -3.65 -4.33
C TYR A 182 10.30 -4.36 -5.59
N PHE A 183 9.95 -5.63 -5.75
CA PHE A 183 10.28 -6.39 -6.96
C PHE A 183 9.69 -5.76 -8.22
N GLY A 184 8.43 -5.33 -8.14
CA GLY A 184 7.74 -4.66 -9.25
C GLY A 184 8.32 -3.31 -9.64
N ARG A 185 8.93 -2.61 -8.69
CA ARG A 185 9.61 -1.32 -8.92
C ARG A 185 11.00 -1.50 -9.51
N THR A 186 11.70 -2.57 -9.13
CA THR A 186 13.11 -2.79 -9.48
C THR A 186 13.26 -3.64 -10.74
N TYR A 187 12.70 -4.84 -10.74
CA TYR A 187 12.95 -5.86 -11.76
C TYR A 187 11.80 -6.04 -12.75
N CYS A 188 10.55 -5.96 -12.29
CA CYS A 188 9.39 -6.26 -13.11
C CYS A 188 8.54 -5.01 -13.34
N LYS A 189 9.12 -4.01 -14.04
CA LYS A 189 8.51 -2.70 -14.29
C LYS A 189 7.25 -2.80 -15.16
N ALA A 190 6.39 -1.76 -15.11
CA ALA A 190 5.17 -1.70 -15.91
C ALA A 190 5.48 -1.50 -17.40
N ARG A 191 6.51 -0.73 -17.74
CA ARG A 191 6.93 -0.43 -19.10
C ARG A 191 8.36 -0.89 -19.35
N GLY A 192 8.62 -1.38 -20.56
CA GLY A 192 9.96 -1.84 -20.96
C GLY A 192 10.42 -3.10 -20.21
N HIS A 193 9.47 -3.90 -19.70
CA HIS A 193 9.79 -5.16 -19.05
C HIS A 193 10.25 -6.19 -20.06
N LYS A 194 11.36 -6.86 -19.79
CA LYS A 194 11.88 -7.95 -20.59
C LYS A 194 11.78 -9.25 -19.80
N PRO A 195 10.81 -10.12 -20.09
CA PRO A 195 10.59 -11.35 -19.31
C PRO A 195 11.85 -12.21 -19.16
N GLY A 196 12.67 -12.33 -20.23
CA GLY A 196 13.89 -13.14 -20.22
C GLY A 196 15.01 -12.59 -19.29
N GLU A 197 14.99 -11.29 -18.98
CA GLU A 197 15.95 -10.65 -18.09
C GLU A 197 15.42 -10.55 -16.64
N CYS A 198 14.14 -10.81 -16.43
CA CYS A 198 13.51 -10.73 -15.11
C CYS A 198 13.76 -12.02 -14.30
N PRO A 199 14.32 -11.95 -13.07
CA PRO A 199 14.66 -13.14 -12.28
C PRO A 199 13.51 -14.12 -12.03
N ILE A 200 12.27 -13.63 -12.01
CA ILE A 200 11.08 -14.46 -11.82
C ILE A 200 10.42 -14.79 -13.17
N CYS A 201 10.15 -13.79 -14.01
CA CYS A 201 9.41 -14.01 -15.25
C CYS A 201 10.15 -14.92 -16.24
N SER A 202 11.49 -14.90 -16.28
CA SER A 202 12.29 -15.79 -17.13
C SER A 202 12.00 -17.28 -16.92
N VAL A 203 11.56 -17.63 -15.70
CA VAL A 203 11.25 -19.01 -15.32
C VAL A 203 9.74 -19.28 -15.38
N VAL A 204 8.91 -18.41 -14.77
CA VAL A 204 7.48 -18.69 -14.60
C VAL A 204 6.59 -18.21 -15.75
N ALA A 205 7.07 -17.25 -16.53
CA ALA A 205 6.32 -16.61 -17.63
C ALA A 205 7.23 -16.06 -18.73
N PRO A 206 8.10 -16.88 -19.36
CA PRO A 206 9.12 -16.40 -20.32
C PRO A 206 8.51 -15.78 -21.59
N LYS A 207 7.24 -16.05 -21.88
CA LYS A 207 6.49 -15.54 -23.03
C LYS A 207 5.44 -14.48 -22.67
N ALA A 208 5.45 -13.97 -21.43
CA ALA A 208 4.51 -12.92 -21.03
C ALA A 208 4.75 -11.68 -21.92
N LYS A 209 3.70 -11.21 -22.58
CA LYS A 209 3.70 -9.92 -23.30
C LYS A 209 3.53 -8.78 -22.29
N ASP A 210 4.12 -7.62 -22.61
CA ASP A 210 3.88 -6.36 -21.89
C ASP A 210 2.42 -5.92 -21.99
#